data_2cdcdbba4eeea9a01a60590cabe32ade
#
_entry.id   2cdcdbba4eeea9a01a60590cabe32ade
#
_cell.length_a   1.000
_cell.length_b   1.000
_cell.length_c   1.000
_cell.angle_alpha   90.00
_cell.angle_beta   90.00
_cell.angle_gamma   90.00
#
_symmetry.space_group_name_H-M   'P 1'
#
loop_
_entity.id
_entity.type
_entity.pdbx_description
1 polymer ?
#
loop_
_entity_poly.entity_id
_entity_poly.type
_entity_poly.pdbx_seq_one_letter_code
_entity_poly.pdbx_strand_id
1 'polypeptide(L)'
;MTRDKLIKKIATWIMMAIMLSVFSLDVICVAMCNIYQSRVEISPAQFSSDGTADRIHFLNTNNSDAILIESNGKFALIDSGEGDYNPRRKLSYDGSEEDVIKYLKKAAGDSEGKVTLEFALGTHNHYDHVGSFEAIAKDPDITVKTFYLKPVNHEIAHEYEYGGWGVEKTYEDTVKAFKNRGTVVTSDIPDKPFKFGDFTLTFYNTALDDERLHGQGENAESVGTMVEKGKKSAFLAADITRTTGLEGLLLPQLHKVDLLKVGHHGYYGSTSPKFARGLSPEIAIITNRLGKIYPDIKWTNDLVLGGKKLC
;
A
#
# COMPACT_ATOMS: atom_id res chain seq x y z
N MET A 1 -32.24 -47.75 20.93
CA MET A 1 -31.00 -46.94 20.94
C MET A 1 -31.06 -46.07 22.17
N THR A 2 -30.05 -46.12 23.03
CA THR A 2 -30.03 -45.27 24.22
C THR A 2 -29.89 -43.80 23.86
N ARG A 3 -30.40 -42.90 24.69
CA ARG A 3 -30.33 -41.44 24.48
C ARG A 3 -28.88 -40.97 24.21
N ASP A 4 -27.90 -41.52 24.91
CA ASP A 4 -26.49 -41.20 24.73
C ASP A 4 -25.93 -41.60 23.36
N LYS A 5 -26.33 -42.78 22.84
CA LYS A 5 -25.94 -43.21 21.48
C LYS A 5 -26.54 -42.33 20.41
N LEU A 6 -27.76 -41.82 20.63
CA LEU A 6 -28.41 -40.88 19.72
C LEU A 6 -27.69 -39.52 19.70
N ILE A 7 -27.36 -38.98 20.87
CA ILE A 7 -26.62 -37.70 21.03
C ILE A 7 -25.26 -37.77 20.33
N LYS A 8 -24.48 -38.85 20.61
CA LYS A 8 -23.19 -39.05 19.97
C LYS A 8 -23.30 -39.10 18.42
N LYS A 9 -24.31 -39.81 17.89
CA LYS A 9 -24.54 -39.91 16.45
C LYS A 9 -24.90 -38.55 15.87
N ILE A 10 -25.75 -37.76 16.50
CA ILE A 10 -26.09 -36.41 16.06
C ILE A 10 -24.86 -35.51 16.08
N ALA A 11 -24.08 -35.52 17.16
CA ALA A 11 -22.83 -34.73 17.26
C ALA A 11 -21.84 -35.09 16.15
N THR A 12 -21.69 -36.39 15.84
CA THR A 12 -20.85 -36.81 14.70
C THR A 12 -21.31 -36.27 13.36
N TRP A 13 -22.62 -36.30 13.08
CA TRP A 13 -23.16 -35.76 11.86
C TRP A 13 -22.99 -34.24 11.73
N ILE A 14 -23.18 -33.52 12.86
CA ILE A 14 -22.94 -32.07 12.90
C ILE A 14 -21.46 -31.77 12.63
N MET A 15 -20.53 -32.48 13.28
CA MET A 15 -19.10 -32.32 13.02
C MET A 15 -18.75 -32.60 11.56
N MET A 16 -19.26 -33.69 10.99
CA MET A 16 -19.04 -34.00 9.57
C MET A 16 -19.58 -32.92 8.64
N ALA A 17 -20.75 -32.36 8.93
CA ALA A 17 -21.32 -31.26 8.15
C ALA A 17 -20.48 -29.99 8.23
N ILE A 18 -19.96 -29.65 9.42
CA ILE A 18 -19.03 -28.53 9.62
C ILE A 18 -17.74 -28.75 8.82
N MET A 19 -17.12 -29.93 8.94
CA MET A 19 -15.90 -30.25 8.20
C MET A 19 -16.09 -30.19 6.68
N LEU A 20 -17.19 -30.72 6.16
CA LEU A 20 -17.56 -30.62 4.75
C LEU A 20 -17.75 -29.16 4.30
N SER A 21 -18.37 -28.34 5.12
CA SER A 21 -18.57 -26.92 4.83
C SER A 21 -17.24 -26.17 4.78
N VAL A 22 -16.34 -26.41 5.73
CA VAL A 22 -14.99 -25.81 5.76
C VAL A 22 -14.20 -26.24 4.52
N PHE A 23 -14.17 -27.55 4.22
CA PHE A 23 -13.49 -28.08 3.04
C PHE A 23 -14.05 -27.46 1.73
N SER A 24 -15.37 -27.33 1.61
CA SER A 24 -15.98 -26.71 0.44
C SER A 24 -15.59 -25.23 0.32
N LEU A 25 -15.50 -24.50 1.44
CA LEU A 25 -15.01 -23.12 1.43
C LEU A 25 -13.56 -23.03 0.98
N ASP A 26 -12.70 -23.93 1.45
CA ASP A 26 -11.29 -23.96 1.04
C ASP A 26 -11.15 -24.23 -0.46
N VAL A 27 -11.90 -25.19 -1.00
CA VAL A 27 -11.91 -25.49 -2.45
C VAL A 27 -12.37 -24.28 -3.26
N ILE A 28 -13.44 -23.59 -2.81
CA ILE A 28 -13.92 -22.38 -3.47
C ILE A 28 -12.85 -21.28 -3.39
N CYS A 29 -12.19 -21.12 -2.25
CA CYS A 29 -11.12 -20.13 -2.08
C CYS A 29 -9.95 -20.40 -3.04
N VAL A 30 -9.49 -21.66 -3.14
CA VAL A 30 -8.41 -22.04 -4.05
C VAL A 30 -8.82 -21.79 -5.52
N ALA A 31 -10.03 -22.20 -5.89
CA ALA A 31 -10.53 -21.97 -7.24
C ALA A 31 -10.61 -20.48 -7.59
N MET A 32 -11.07 -19.66 -6.65
CA MET A 32 -11.13 -18.22 -6.83
C MET A 32 -9.73 -17.59 -6.93
N CYS A 33 -8.78 -18.00 -6.08
CA CYS A 33 -7.39 -17.56 -6.19
C CYS A 33 -6.78 -17.88 -7.56
N ASN A 34 -7.03 -19.09 -8.07
CA ASN A 34 -6.55 -19.49 -9.41
C ASN A 34 -7.17 -18.63 -10.53
N ILE A 35 -8.46 -18.30 -10.42
CA ILE A 35 -9.13 -17.40 -11.37
C ILE A 35 -8.51 -16.00 -11.32
N TYR A 36 -8.21 -15.47 -10.13
CA TYR A 36 -7.56 -14.17 -10.00
C TYR A 36 -6.16 -14.20 -10.59
N GLN A 37 -5.34 -15.19 -10.23
CA GLN A 37 -3.98 -15.34 -10.73
C GLN A 37 -3.93 -15.47 -12.26
N SER A 38 -4.90 -16.16 -12.86
CA SER A 38 -4.96 -16.31 -14.33
C SER A 38 -5.30 -15.00 -15.06
N ARG A 39 -5.77 -13.97 -14.34
CA ARG A 39 -6.10 -12.63 -14.88
C ARG A 39 -5.08 -11.57 -14.54
N VAL A 40 -4.06 -11.91 -13.75
CA VAL A 40 -2.95 -11.00 -13.43
C VAL A 40 -2.02 -10.93 -14.63
N GLU A 41 -1.79 -9.73 -15.13
CA GLU A 41 -0.77 -9.48 -16.15
C GLU A 41 0.51 -8.98 -15.47
N ILE A 42 1.61 -9.70 -15.70
CA ILE A 42 2.94 -9.28 -15.28
C ILE A 42 3.63 -8.70 -16.51
N SER A 43 3.80 -7.39 -16.52
CA SER A 43 4.53 -6.70 -17.57
C SER A 43 5.88 -6.22 -17.03
N PRO A 44 7.01 -6.62 -17.64
CA PRO A 44 8.30 -6.09 -17.22
C PRO A 44 8.34 -4.58 -17.45
N ALA A 45 8.92 -3.85 -16.51
CA ALA A 45 9.09 -2.40 -16.64
C ALA A 45 9.92 -2.06 -17.87
N GLN A 46 9.35 -1.24 -18.75
CA GLN A 46 10.09 -0.65 -19.87
C GLN A 46 10.55 0.75 -19.49
N PHE A 47 11.85 0.96 -19.49
CA PHE A 47 12.43 2.28 -19.29
C PHE A 47 12.66 2.93 -20.65
N SER A 48 12.18 4.14 -20.85
CA SER A 48 12.71 5.02 -21.89
C SER A 48 13.60 6.07 -21.22
N SER A 49 14.74 6.32 -21.81
CA SER A 49 15.80 7.18 -21.25
C SER A 49 15.69 8.65 -21.65
N ASP A 50 14.54 9.11 -22.11
CA ASP A 50 14.41 10.46 -22.66
C ASP A 50 14.20 11.57 -21.63
N GLY A 51 14.11 11.22 -20.33
CA GLY A 51 14.01 12.18 -19.22
C GLY A 51 12.73 13.06 -19.23
N THR A 52 11.82 12.84 -20.19
CA THR A 52 10.59 13.63 -20.35
C THR A 52 9.32 12.84 -20.07
N ALA A 53 9.48 11.61 -19.63
CA ALA A 53 8.35 10.72 -19.41
C ALA A 53 7.55 11.09 -18.16
N ASP A 54 6.25 10.80 -18.24
CA ASP A 54 5.35 10.83 -17.09
C ASP A 54 4.95 9.40 -16.77
N ARG A 55 5.37 8.91 -15.60
CA ARG A 55 5.19 7.52 -15.18
C ARG A 55 4.85 7.40 -13.71
N ILE A 56 4.11 6.37 -13.40
CA ILE A 56 3.94 5.85 -12.05
C ILE A 56 4.56 4.45 -12.05
N HIS A 57 5.65 4.27 -11.30
CA HIS A 57 6.38 3.01 -11.22
C HIS A 57 5.95 2.29 -9.94
N PHE A 58 5.39 1.10 -10.08
CA PHE A 58 5.09 0.23 -8.96
C PHE A 58 6.23 -0.78 -8.82
N LEU A 59 7.00 -0.67 -7.75
CA LEU A 59 8.15 -1.54 -7.51
C LEU A 59 7.67 -2.90 -6.99
N ASN A 60 8.36 -3.96 -7.39
CA ASN A 60 8.08 -5.29 -6.86
C ASN A 60 8.80 -5.49 -5.53
N THR A 61 8.18 -5.08 -4.47
CA THR A 61 8.64 -5.20 -3.08
C THR A 61 7.87 -6.27 -2.30
N ASN A 62 7.36 -7.27 -3.01
CA ASN A 62 6.50 -8.33 -2.48
C ASN A 62 5.14 -7.79 -1.97
N ASN A 63 4.84 -7.92 -0.68
CA ASN A 63 3.60 -7.41 -0.07
C ASN A 63 3.87 -6.13 0.71
N SER A 64 4.38 -5.15 0.01
CA SER A 64 4.69 -3.82 0.53
C SER A 64 4.54 -2.77 -0.59
N ASP A 65 4.55 -1.50 -0.23
CA ASP A 65 4.40 -0.41 -1.20
C ASP A 65 5.71 0.36 -1.37
N ALA A 66 6.13 0.51 -2.61
CA ALA A 66 7.15 1.47 -3.03
C ALA A 66 6.78 1.98 -4.43
N ILE A 67 6.42 3.25 -4.54
CA ILE A 67 5.86 3.83 -5.76
C ILE A 67 6.65 5.08 -6.13
N LEU A 68 7.37 5.02 -7.26
CA LEU A 68 8.10 6.17 -7.79
C LEU A 68 7.23 6.93 -8.77
N ILE A 69 7.07 8.22 -8.54
CA ILE A 69 6.40 9.17 -9.46
C ILE A 69 7.48 9.87 -10.26
N GLU A 70 7.43 9.75 -11.57
CA GLU A 70 8.30 10.44 -12.53
C GLU A 70 7.46 11.38 -13.38
N SER A 71 7.82 12.66 -13.44
CA SER A 71 7.17 13.62 -14.32
C SER A 71 8.09 14.76 -14.70
N ASN A 72 8.32 14.91 -16.00
CA ASN A 72 9.14 15.99 -16.59
C ASN A 72 10.51 16.12 -15.89
N GLY A 73 11.21 15.01 -15.72
CA GLY A 73 12.53 14.93 -15.09
C GLY A 73 12.54 15.13 -13.55
N LYS A 74 11.38 15.20 -12.92
CA LYS A 74 11.22 15.23 -11.46
C LYS A 74 10.82 13.89 -10.95
N PHE A 75 11.31 13.55 -9.75
CA PHE A 75 11.05 12.27 -9.08
C PHE A 75 10.55 12.49 -7.67
N ALA A 76 9.57 11.69 -7.25
CA ALA A 76 9.08 11.61 -5.88
C ALA A 76 8.79 10.16 -5.53
N LEU A 77 8.99 9.78 -4.27
CA LEU A 77 8.75 8.42 -3.79
C LEU A 77 7.61 8.41 -2.79
N ILE A 78 6.60 7.57 -3.04
CA ILE A 78 5.50 7.30 -2.12
C ILE A 78 5.70 5.89 -1.58
N ASP A 79 5.92 5.79 -0.28
CA ASP A 79 6.36 4.60 0.43
C ASP A 79 7.69 4.02 -0.09
N SER A 80 8.31 3.17 0.67
CA SER A 80 9.66 2.67 0.40
C SER A 80 9.79 1.15 0.38
N GLY A 81 8.70 0.45 0.67
CA GLY A 81 8.73 -1.00 0.85
C GLY A 81 9.21 -1.44 2.22
N GLU A 82 9.15 -2.74 2.42
CA GLU A 82 9.58 -3.42 3.65
C GLU A 82 11.11 -3.38 3.76
N GLY A 83 11.62 -2.95 4.92
CA GLY A 83 13.06 -2.92 5.20
C GLY A 83 13.62 -4.29 5.57
N ASP A 84 14.96 -4.39 5.65
CA ASP A 84 15.66 -5.61 6.03
C ASP A 84 15.43 -6.00 7.50
N TYR A 85 15.07 -5.05 8.34
CA TYR A 85 14.63 -5.29 9.70
C TYR A 85 13.13 -5.22 9.85
N ASN A 86 12.48 -6.36 10.17
CA ASN A 86 11.06 -6.39 10.49
C ASN A 86 10.85 -6.23 12.01
N PRO A 87 10.41 -5.06 12.49
CA PRO A 87 10.27 -4.80 13.92
C PRO A 87 9.24 -5.71 14.58
N ARG A 88 8.22 -6.15 13.87
CA ARG A 88 7.21 -7.09 14.37
C ARG A 88 7.79 -8.46 14.71
N ARG A 89 8.74 -8.94 13.91
CA ARG A 89 9.45 -10.20 14.15
C ARG A 89 10.72 -10.01 14.97
N LYS A 90 11.20 -8.78 15.12
CA LYS A 90 12.48 -8.42 15.76
C LYS A 90 13.68 -9.19 15.19
N LEU A 91 13.64 -9.48 13.91
CA LEU A 91 14.65 -10.24 13.17
C LEU A 91 15.06 -9.46 11.93
N SER A 92 16.36 -9.47 11.62
CA SER A 92 16.85 -9.04 10.31
C SER A 92 16.57 -10.14 9.29
N TYR A 93 16.19 -9.75 8.08
CA TYR A 93 15.92 -10.64 6.96
C TYR A 93 16.11 -9.86 5.64
N ASP A 94 16.13 -10.56 4.53
CA ASP A 94 16.22 -9.91 3.22
C ASP A 94 14.90 -9.18 2.93
N GLY A 95 14.90 -7.87 3.08
CA GLY A 95 13.81 -6.98 2.72
C GLY A 95 13.96 -6.45 1.30
N SER A 96 13.53 -5.22 1.09
CA SER A 96 13.52 -4.58 -0.23
C SER A 96 14.52 -3.43 -0.36
N GLU A 97 15.32 -3.15 0.67
CA GLU A 97 16.19 -1.97 0.73
C GLU A 97 17.13 -1.87 -0.48
N GLU A 98 17.89 -2.94 -0.76
CA GLU A 98 18.83 -2.97 -1.88
C GLU A 98 18.13 -2.83 -3.23
N ASP A 99 17.02 -3.56 -3.43
CA ASP A 99 16.27 -3.55 -4.67
C ASP A 99 15.64 -2.17 -4.94
N VAL A 100 15.09 -1.52 -3.92
CA VAL A 100 14.51 -0.17 -4.04
C VAL A 100 15.60 0.84 -4.36
N ILE A 101 16.73 0.85 -3.63
CA ILE A 101 17.86 1.76 -3.87
C ILE A 101 18.41 1.57 -5.29
N LYS A 102 18.63 0.33 -5.71
CA LYS A 102 19.10 -0.01 -7.06
C LYS A 102 18.12 0.46 -8.13
N TYR A 103 16.81 0.30 -7.88
CA TYR A 103 15.79 0.78 -8.80
C TYR A 103 15.80 2.30 -8.92
N LEU A 104 15.84 3.02 -7.79
CA LEU A 104 15.92 4.48 -7.77
C LEU A 104 17.12 5.00 -8.54
N LYS A 105 18.32 4.42 -8.32
CA LYS A 105 19.55 4.79 -9.05
C LYS A 105 19.41 4.53 -10.55
N LYS A 106 18.74 3.46 -10.95
CA LYS A 106 18.52 3.13 -12.36
C LYS A 106 17.48 4.05 -13.02
N ALA A 107 16.39 4.38 -12.32
CA ALA A 107 15.25 5.10 -12.89
C ALA A 107 15.40 6.63 -12.80
N ALA A 108 16.01 7.11 -11.72
CA ALA A 108 16.09 8.53 -11.36
C ALA A 108 17.54 9.05 -11.22
N GLY A 109 18.54 8.20 -11.45
CA GLY A 109 19.94 8.61 -11.39
C GLY A 109 20.32 9.50 -12.57
N ASP A 110 21.05 10.58 -12.28
CA ASP A 110 21.68 11.42 -13.29
C ASP A 110 22.94 10.74 -13.91
N SER A 111 23.68 11.48 -14.73
CA SER A 111 24.90 10.98 -15.37
C SER A 111 26.00 10.55 -14.41
N GLU A 112 25.95 10.99 -13.15
CA GLU A 112 26.87 10.62 -12.08
C GLU A 112 26.28 9.53 -11.15
N GLY A 113 25.08 9.06 -11.45
CA GLY A 113 24.34 8.08 -10.64
C GLY A 113 23.70 8.67 -9.38
N LYS A 114 23.63 10.01 -9.29
CA LYS A 114 22.99 10.69 -8.15
C LYS A 114 21.50 10.80 -8.37
N VAL A 115 20.73 10.49 -7.33
CA VAL A 115 19.27 10.58 -7.32
C VAL A 115 18.83 11.80 -6.52
N THR A 116 17.95 12.59 -7.09
CA THR A 116 17.26 13.69 -6.37
C THR A 116 15.77 13.44 -6.39
N LEU A 117 15.19 13.21 -5.22
CA LEU A 117 13.74 13.17 -5.02
C LEU A 117 13.27 14.54 -4.53
N GLU A 118 12.32 15.15 -5.24
CA GLU A 118 11.71 16.42 -4.83
C GLU A 118 11.02 16.26 -3.47
N PHE A 119 10.37 15.11 -3.28
CA PHE A 119 9.88 14.69 -1.98
C PHE A 119 9.83 13.17 -1.87
N ALA A 120 9.73 12.69 -0.63
CA ALA A 120 9.26 11.36 -0.31
C ALA A 120 8.09 11.48 0.67
N LEU A 121 7.13 10.56 0.57
CA LEU A 121 5.95 10.48 1.44
C LEU A 121 5.89 9.08 2.05
N GLY A 122 5.93 8.98 3.37
CA GLY A 122 5.45 7.81 4.08
C GLY A 122 3.94 7.96 4.29
N THR A 123 3.15 7.05 3.74
CA THR A 123 1.69 7.17 3.84
C THR A 123 1.18 6.95 5.25
N HIS A 124 1.81 6.04 5.98
CA HIS A 124 1.63 5.74 7.40
C HIS A 124 2.84 4.97 7.93
N ASN A 125 2.91 4.70 9.25
CA ASN A 125 4.15 4.26 9.88
C ASN A 125 4.36 2.73 9.93
N HIS A 126 3.61 1.92 9.20
CA HIS A 126 3.91 0.50 9.11
C HIS A 126 5.21 0.24 8.34
N TYR A 127 5.97 -0.77 8.80
CA TYR A 127 7.31 -1.09 8.29
C TYR A 127 7.32 -1.55 6.82
N ASP A 128 6.20 -2.07 6.30
CA ASP A 128 6.03 -2.45 4.90
C ASP A 128 5.69 -1.26 3.98
N HIS A 129 5.66 -0.06 4.54
CA HIS A 129 5.55 1.22 3.83
C HIS A 129 6.78 2.11 4.03
N VAL A 130 7.24 2.24 5.27
CA VAL A 130 8.34 3.16 5.60
C VAL A 130 9.67 2.46 5.93
N GLY A 131 9.69 1.12 5.88
CA GLY A 131 10.82 0.32 6.37
C GLY A 131 12.14 0.56 5.65
N SER A 132 12.14 0.79 4.34
CA SER A 132 13.38 1.03 3.58
C SER A 132 13.80 2.50 3.55
N PHE A 133 13.02 3.45 4.09
CA PHE A 133 13.40 4.87 4.07
C PHE A 133 14.67 5.17 4.86
N GLU A 134 14.92 4.46 5.94
CA GLU A 134 16.17 4.65 6.72
C GLU A 134 17.41 4.32 5.86
N ALA A 135 17.37 3.23 5.09
CA ALA A 135 18.44 2.84 4.17
C ALA A 135 18.57 3.84 3.01
N ILE A 136 17.45 4.27 2.43
CA ILE A 136 17.42 5.31 1.38
C ILE A 136 18.04 6.61 1.89
N ALA A 137 17.71 7.04 3.11
CA ALA A 137 18.28 8.24 3.70
C ALA A 137 19.79 8.14 3.97
N LYS A 138 20.30 6.94 4.26
CA LYS A 138 21.71 6.68 4.49
C LYS A 138 22.53 6.56 3.21
N ASP A 139 21.91 6.29 2.07
CA ASP A 139 22.61 6.16 0.80
C ASP A 139 23.22 7.52 0.37
N PRO A 140 24.55 7.60 0.15
CA PRO A 140 25.22 8.87 -0.17
C PRO A 140 24.83 9.44 -1.54
N ASP A 141 24.29 8.62 -2.43
CA ASP A 141 23.93 8.99 -3.79
C ASP A 141 22.46 9.42 -3.91
N ILE A 142 21.67 9.29 -2.83
CA ILE A 142 20.26 9.68 -2.82
C ILE A 142 20.04 10.91 -1.95
N THR A 143 19.42 11.91 -2.53
CA THR A 143 19.01 13.14 -1.84
C THR A 143 17.48 13.25 -1.88
N VAL A 144 16.86 13.43 -0.73
CA VAL A 144 15.43 13.72 -0.61
C VAL A 144 15.28 15.14 -0.08
N LYS A 145 14.64 16.04 -0.85
CA LYS A 145 14.50 17.45 -0.45
C LYS A 145 13.53 17.62 0.71
N THR A 146 12.36 17.00 0.61
CA THR A 146 11.32 17.03 1.64
C THR A 146 10.83 15.62 1.92
N PHE A 147 10.74 15.27 3.19
CA PHE A 147 10.13 14.01 3.64
C PHE A 147 8.87 14.30 4.43
N TYR A 148 7.73 13.84 3.89
CA TYR A 148 6.43 13.94 4.52
C TYR A 148 6.13 12.66 5.30
N LEU A 149 5.83 12.77 6.58
CA LEU A 149 5.38 11.65 7.41
C LEU A 149 4.60 12.19 8.60
N LYS A 150 3.42 11.63 8.85
CA LYS A 150 2.68 11.93 10.07
C LYS A 150 3.36 11.29 11.29
N PRO A 151 3.38 11.94 12.45
CA PRO A 151 3.81 11.30 13.69
C PRO A 151 2.82 10.19 14.05
N VAL A 152 3.29 9.21 14.82
CA VAL A 152 2.40 8.18 15.37
C VAL A 152 1.33 8.84 16.25
N ASN A 153 0.07 8.62 15.94
CA ASN A 153 -1.06 9.09 16.71
C ASN A 153 -1.60 7.98 17.61
N HIS A 154 -1.35 8.09 18.93
CA HIS A 154 -1.74 7.07 19.92
C HIS A 154 -3.25 6.98 20.15
N GLU A 155 -4.03 7.97 19.74
CA GLU A 155 -5.49 7.89 19.77
C GLU A 155 -6.03 7.03 18.60
N ILE A 156 -5.29 6.97 17.48
CA ILE A 156 -5.67 6.23 16.27
C ILE A 156 -5.04 4.85 16.24
N ALA A 157 -3.71 4.75 16.41
CA ALA A 157 -2.98 3.49 16.37
C ALA A 157 -3.32 2.59 17.55
N HIS A 158 -3.32 1.27 17.34
CA HIS A 158 -3.51 0.34 18.45
C HIS A 158 -2.24 0.18 19.29
N GLU A 159 -2.39 -0.06 20.58
CA GLU A 159 -1.26 -0.23 21.51
C GLU A 159 -0.25 -1.30 21.03
N TYR A 160 -0.73 -2.39 20.45
CA TYR A 160 0.15 -3.43 19.93
C TYR A 160 0.95 -3.02 18.69
N GLU A 161 0.50 -2.01 17.93
CA GLU A 161 1.18 -1.51 16.74
C GLU A 161 2.39 -0.64 17.13
N TYR A 162 2.19 0.37 17.97
CA TYR A 162 3.32 1.23 18.35
C TYR A 162 4.31 0.56 19.30
N GLY A 163 3.85 -0.29 20.21
CA GLY A 163 4.71 -1.05 21.12
C GLY A 163 5.25 -2.36 20.51
N GLY A 164 4.35 -3.23 20.06
CA GLY A 164 4.67 -4.59 19.61
C GLY A 164 5.17 -4.68 18.17
N TRP A 165 4.65 -3.84 17.28
CA TRP A 165 5.07 -3.81 15.86
C TRP A 165 6.15 -2.78 15.58
N GLY A 166 6.53 -1.96 16.57
CA GLY A 166 7.63 -1.03 16.46
C GLY A 166 7.36 0.18 15.58
N VAL A 167 6.09 0.58 15.46
CA VAL A 167 5.68 1.73 14.64
C VAL A 167 6.37 3.02 15.11
N GLU A 168 6.45 3.27 16.43
CA GLU A 168 7.18 4.41 16.99
C GLU A 168 8.67 4.38 16.60
N LYS A 169 9.31 3.25 16.81
CA LYS A 169 10.75 3.11 16.50
C LYS A 169 11.01 3.30 15.01
N THR A 170 10.16 2.75 14.14
CA THR A 170 10.28 2.91 12.69
C THR A 170 10.14 4.38 12.30
N TYR A 171 9.17 5.09 12.87
CA TYR A 171 9.01 6.54 12.70
C TYR A 171 10.26 7.31 13.15
N GLU A 172 10.72 7.09 14.39
CA GLU A 172 11.86 7.80 14.97
C GLU A 172 13.15 7.59 14.18
N ASP A 173 13.47 6.34 13.83
CA ASP A 173 14.68 5.99 13.09
C ASP A 173 14.67 6.62 11.68
N THR A 174 13.54 6.55 10.99
CA THR A 174 13.35 7.15 9.65
C THR A 174 13.50 8.67 9.70
N VAL A 175 12.78 9.33 10.62
CA VAL A 175 12.85 10.79 10.80
C VAL A 175 14.28 11.24 11.14
N LYS A 176 14.95 10.52 12.04
CA LYS A 176 16.33 10.81 12.43
C LYS A 176 17.29 10.65 11.25
N ALA A 177 17.15 9.60 10.45
CA ALA A 177 18.00 9.36 9.30
C ALA A 177 17.88 10.50 8.27
N PHE A 178 16.68 10.92 7.92
CA PHE A 178 16.46 12.03 6.99
C PHE A 178 16.97 13.37 7.55
N LYS A 179 16.71 13.68 8.82
CA LYS A 179 17.22 14.91 9.48
C LYS A 179 18.74 14.95 9.45
N ASN A 180 19.43 13.84 9.68
CA ASN A 180 20.89 13.74 9.64
C ASN A 180 21.46 14.01 8.23
N ARG A 181 20.64 13.90 7.19
CA ARG A 181 21.03 14.18 5.80
C ARG A 181 20.63 15.59 5.35
N GLY A 182 20.04 16.40 6.24
CA GLY A 182 19.60 17.74 5.92
C GLY A 182 18.29 17.81 5.14
N THR A 183 17.55 16.71 5.04
CA THR A 183 16.21 16.66 4.46
C THR A 183 15.24 17.49 5.32
N VAL A 184 14.37 18.27 4.71
CA VAL A 184 13.25 18.90 5.40
C VAL A 184 12.23 17.83 5.78
N VAL A 185 12.12 17.50 7.06
CA VAL A 185 11.15 16.51 7.56
C VAL A 185 9.96 17.26 8.16
N THR A 186 8.76 16.96 7.67
CA THR A 186 7.54 17.65 8.10
C THR A 186 6.33 16.73 8.07
N SER A 187 5.39 16.99 8.98
CA SER A 187 4.05 16.40 8.98
C SER A 187 2.99 17.33 8.35
N ASP A 188 3.39 18.51 7.88
CA ASP A 188 2.51 19.43 7.15
C ASP A 188 2.39 18.95 5.68
N ILE A 189 1.56 17.92 5.50
CA ILE A 189 1.31 17.31 4.17
C ILE A 189 0.31 18.21 3.43
N PRO A 190 0.62 18.63 2.18
CA PRO A 190 -0.28 19.48 1.41
C PRO A 190 -1.69 18.89 1.29
N ASP A 191 -2.72 19.65 1.67
CA ASP A 191 -4.14 19.28 1.59
C ASP A 191 -4.83 19.77 0.31
N LYS A 192 -4.10 20.52 -0.53
CA LYS A 192 -4.59 21.08 -1.79
C LYS A 192 -3.85 20.51 -2.98
N PRO A 193 -4.51 20.42 -4.16
CA PRO A 193 -3.86 20.01 -5.39
C PRO A 193 -2.64 20.89 -5.71
N PHE A 194 -1.52 20.27 -6.09
CA PHE A 194 -0.31 20.96 -6.49
C PHE A 194 0.33 20.33 -7.75
N LYS A 195 1.14 21.12 -8.45
CA LYS A 195 1.83 20.66 -9.65
C LYS A 195 3.12 19.93 -9.32
N PHE A 196 3.29 18.76 -9.96
CA PHE A 196 4.51 17.98 -9.91
C PHE A 196 4.88 17.56 -11.35
N GLY A 197 5.81 18.29 -11.96
CA GLY A 197 6.01 18.17 -13.40
C GLY A 197 4.72 18.47 -14.16
N ASP A 198 4.30 17.56 -15.01
CA ASP A 198 3.05 17.64 -15.77
C ASP A 198 1.86 17.07 -14.99
N PHE A 199 2.11 16.36 -13.91
CA PHE A 199 1.05 15.86 -13.04
C PHE A 199 0.45 16.96 -12.14
N THR A 200 -0.77 16.74 -11.72
CA THR A 200 -1.37 17.35 -10.54
C THR A 200 -1.50 16.26 -9.48
N LEU A 201 -0.93 16.51 -8.31
CA LEU A 201 -1.04 15.60 -7.17
C LEU A 201 -2.00 16.19 -6.14
N THR A 202 -2.81 15.33 -5.53
CA THR A 202 -3.68 15.66 -4.40
C THR A 202 -3.56 14.59 -3.35
N PHE A 203 -3.23 14.99 -2.13
CA PHE A 203 -3.19 14.07 -1.00
C PHE A 203 -4.50 14.11 -0.22
N TYR A 204 -4.92 12.97 0.28
CA TYR A 204 -6.15 12.78 1.05
C TYR A 204 -5.81 12.18 2.42
N ASN A 205 -6.58 12.49 3.43
CA ASN A 205 -6.34 12.09 4.81
C ASN A 205 -5.03 12.67 5.37
N THR A 206 -4.80 13.96 5.14
CA THR A 206 -3.57 14.67 5.55
C THR A 206 -3.64 15.23 6.97
N ALA A 207 -4.82 15.28 7.59
CA ALA A 207 -4.99 15.74 8.95
C ALA A 207 -4.17 14.89 9.93
N LEU A 208 -3.57 15.53 10.94
CA LEU A 208 -2.77 14.85 11.97
C LEU A 208 -3.65 14.13 13.00
N ASP A 209 -4.89 14.53 13.11
CA ASP A 209 -5.87 13.90 13.99
C ASP A 209 -7.26 13.99 13.37
N ASP A 210 -8.00 12.89 13.43
CA ASP A 210 -9.41 12.81 13.06
C ASP A 210 -10.11 11.89 14.06
N GLU A 211 -10.90 12.48 14.94
CA GLU A 211 -11.63 11.75 15.99
C GLU A 211 -12.46 10.57 15.47
N ARG A 212 -12.87 10.61 14.18
CA ARG A 212 -13.62 9.53 13.53
C ARG A 212 -12.78 8.28 13.33
N LEU A 213 -11.45 8.40 13.38
CA LEU A 213 -10.47 7.33 13.16
C LEU A 213 -9.84 6.83 14.47
N HIS A 214 -10.20 7.41 15.63
CA HIS A 214 -9.65 6.97 16.92
C HIS A 214 -9.90 5.48 17.15
N GLY A 215 -8.86 4.75 17.55
CA GLY A 215 -8.89 3.31 17.83
C GLY A 215 -9.06 2.41 16.58
N GLN A 216 -8.85 2.95 15.37
CA GLN A 216 -9.00 2.18 14.13
C GLN A 216 -7.69 1.53 13.65
N GLY A 217 -6.56 1.80 14.31
CA GLY A 217 -5.24 1.28 13.95
C GLY A 217 -4.48 2.15 12.96
N GLU A 218 -3.18 1.91 12.83
CA GLU A 218 -2.24 2.72 12.06
C GLU A 218 -2.63 2.83 10.57
N ASN A 219 -3.26 1.80 9.98
CA ASN A 219 -3.78 1.88 8.62
C ASN A 219 -4.81 3.01 8.41
N ALA A 220 -5.46 3.50 9.48
CA ALA A 220 -6.36 4.64 9.39
C ALA A 220 -5.62 5.97 9.14
N GLU A 221 -4.31 6.01 9.39
CA GLU A 221 -3.45 7.15 9.09
C GLU A 221 -3.06 7.26 7.62
N SER A 222 -3.35 6.23 6.81
CA SER A 222 -2.93 6.16 5.40
C SER A 222 -3.29 7.41 4.60
N VAL A 223 -2.28 8.01 3.98
CA VAL A 223 -2.44 9.13 3.05
C VAL A 223 -2.66 8.59 1.64
N GLY A 224 -3.85 8.79 1.10
CA GLY A 224 -4.14 8.46 -0.30
C GLY A 224 -3.61 9.54 -1.25
N THR A 225 -3.15 9.13 -2.43
CA THR A 225 -2.62 10.07 -3.44
C THR A 225 -3.39 9.95 -4.74
N MET A 226 -3.98 11.05 -5.21
CA MET A 226 -4.50 11.18 -6.56
C MET A 226 -3.41 11.76 -7.46
N VAL A 227 -3.18 11.13 -8.60
CA VAL A 227 -2.25 11.56 -9.65
C VAL A 227 -3.05 11.81 -10.91
N GLU A 228 -3.02 13.03 -11.44
CA GLU A 228 -3.83 13.42 -12.60
C GLU A 228 -2.99 14.06 -13.70
N LYS A 229 -3.30 13.69 -14.95
CA LYS A 229 -2.76 14.35 -16.16
C LYS A 229 -3.83 14.43 -17.25
N GLY A 230 -4.24 15.62 -17.61
CA GLY A 230 -5.31 15.82 -18.59
C GLY A 230 -6.63 15.18 -18.15
N LYS A 231 -7.07 14.13 -18.85
CA LYS A 231 -8.29 13.37 -18.51
C LYS A 231 -7.99 12.04 -17.84
N LYS A 232 -6.73 11.72 -17.58
CA LYS A 232 -6.30 10.47 -16.95
C LYS A 232 -6.01 10.69 -15.48
N SER A 233 -6.38 9.71 -14.68
CA SER A 233 -6.17 9.74 -13.23
C SER A 233 -5.83 8.37 -12.66
N ALA A 234 -5.02 8.40 -11.62
CA ALA A 234 -4.68 7.23 -10.81
C ALA A 234 -4.89 7.55 -9.34
N PHE A 235 -5.47 6.61 -8.59
CA PHE A 235 -5.56 6.72 -7.13
C PHE A 235 -4.68 5.66 -6.48
N LEU A 236 -3.73 6.11 -5.68
CA LEU A 236 -2.81 5.29 -4.90
C LEU A 236 -3.37 5.21 -3.49
N ALA A 237 -3.98 4.08 -3.15
CA ALA A 237 -4.81 3.97 -1.95
C ALA A 237 -4.01 3.62 -0.67
N ALA A 238 -2.67 3.48 -0.73
CA ALA A 238 -1.92 3.04 0.44
C ALA A 238 -2.61 1.86 1.14
N ASP A 239 -2.81 1.92 2.46
CA ASP A 239 -3.54 0.90 3.22
C ASP A 239 -4.95 1.33 3.64
N ILE A 240 -5.58 2.18 2.81
CA ILE A 240 -6.98 2.56 2.99
C ILE A 240 -7.87 1.33 2.97
N THR A 241 -8.66 1.13 4.04
CA THR A 241 -9.54 -0.01 4.18
C THR A 241 -10.96 0.40 4.60
N ARG A 242 -11.89 -0.53 4.38
CA ARG A 242 -13.24 -0.43 4.93
C ARG A 242 -13.26 -0.64 6.44
N THR A 243 -12.37 -1.49 6.93
CA THR A 243 -12.34 -1.86 8.36
C THR A 243 -11.96 -0.69 9.25
N THR A 244 -11.12 0.22 8.77
CA THR A 244 -10.81 1.48 9.46
C THR A 244 -11.87 2.57 9.25
N GLY A 245 -12.86 2.34 8.39
CA GLY A 245 -13.84 3.36 8.02
C GLY A 245 -13.35 4.36 6.96
N LEU A 246 -12.04 4.39 6.67
CA LEU A 246 -11.42 5.41 5.82
C LEU A 246 -11.94 5.40 4.38
N GLU A 247 -12.24 4.24 3.79
CA GLU A 247 -12.90 4.18 2.48
C GLU A 247 -14.22 4.98 2.44
N GLY A 248 -15.02 4.87 3.50
CA GLY A 248 -16.29 5.58 3.61
C GLY A 248 -16.14 7.08 3.73
N LEU A 249 -15.10 7.53 4.42
CA LEU A 249 -14.80 8.95 4.62
C LEU A 249 -14.24 9.61 3.35
N LEU A 250 -13.43 8.88 2.58
CA LEU A 250 -12.77 9.41 1.39
C LEU A 250 -13.63 9.32 0.13
N LEU A 251 -14.42 8.25 -0.04
CA LEU A 251 -15.18 8.03 -1.26
C LEU A 251 -16.03 9.23 -1.74
N PRO A 252 -16.68 10.03 -0.86
CA PRO A 252 -17.41 11.22 -1.30
C PRO A 252 -16.52 12.35 -1.87
N GLN A 253 -15.22 12.31 -1.61
CA GLN A 253 -14.25 13.29 -2.04
C GLN A 253 -13.53 12.87 -3.32
N LEU A 254 -13.66 11.59 -3.70
CA LEU A 254 -12.97 10.98 -4.84
C LEU A 254 -13.91 10.90 -6.06
N HIS A 255 -13.31 10.84 -7.23
CA HIS A 255 -14.01 10.61 -8.49
C HIS A 255 -13.56 9.29 -9.15
N LYS A 256 -14.16 8.93 -10.28
CA LYS A 256 -13.73 7.78 -11.07
C LYS A 256 -12.30 7.97 -11.57
N VAL A 257 -11.53 6.86 -11.56
CA VAL A 257 -10.12 6.86 -11.96
C VAL A 257 -9.85 5.84 -13.07
N ASP A 258 -8.82 6.03 -13.85
CA ASP A 258 -8.36 5.03 -14.83
C ASP A 258 -7.58 3.90 -14.15
N LEU A 259 -6.78 4.24 -13.14
CA LEU A 259 -5.95 3.28 -12.40
C LEU A 259 -6.22 3.38 -10.89
N LEU A 260 -6.28 2.25 -10.25
CA LEU A 260 -6.33 2.12 -8.78
C LEU A 260 -5.19 1.23 -8.30
N LYS A 261 -4.30 1.74 -7.44
CA LYS A 261 -3.54 0.88 -6.55
C LYS A 261 -4.49 0.41 -5.45
N VAL A 262 -4.73 -0.87 -5.38
CA VAL A 262 -5.65 -1.50 -4.43
C VAL A 262 -5.17 -1.24 -3.00
N GLY A 263 -6.10 -0.90 -2.10
CA GLY A 263 -5.75 -0.64 -0.70
C GLY A 263 -5.18 -1.87 -0.01
N HIS A 264 -4.31 -1.66 0.99
CA HIS A 264 -3.79 -2.66 1.91
C HIS A 264 -3.36 -3.96 1.19
N HIS A 265 -2.58 -3.83 0.12
CA HIS A 265 -2.04 -4.93 -0.71
C HIS A 265 -3.10 -5.97 -1.13
N GLY A 266 -4.37 -5.60 -1.12
CA GLY A 266 -5.48 -6.51 -1.36
C GLY A 266 -5.78 -7.45 -0.21
N TYR A 267 -5.33 -7.17 1.01
CA TYR A 267 -5.70 -7.93 2.20
C TYR A 267 -7.14 -7.68 2.64
N TYR A 268 -7.57 -8.45 3.65
CA TYR A 268 -8.94 -8.40 4.18
C TYR A 268 -9.37 -6.97 4.53
N GLY A 269 -10.60 -6.66 4.13
CA GLY A 269 -11.22 -5.38 4.45
C GLY A 269 -10.84 -4.23 3.53
N SER A 270 -9.94 -4.44 2.56
CA SER A 270 -9.56 -3.40 1.59
C SER A 270 -10.43 -3.42 0.33
N THR A 271 -10.51 -2.25 -0.30
CA THR A 271 -11.17 -2.03 -1.60
C THR A 271 -12.55 -2.68 -1.68
N SER A 272 -13.44 -2.27 -0.77
CA SER A 272 -14.80 -2.80 -0.72
C SER A 272 -15.54 -2.65 -2.06
N PRO A 273 -16.59 -3.45 -2.33
CA PRO A 273 -17.40 -3.31 -3.55
C PRO A 273 -17.95 -1.91 -3.76
N LYS A 274 -18.25 -1.18 -2.68
CA LYS A 274 -18.72 0.21 -2.75
C LYS A 274 -17.60 1.14 -3.21
N PHE A 275 -16.41 0.97 -2.67
CA PHE A 275 -15.22 1.76 -3.03
C PHE A 275 -14.80 1.47 -4.47
N ALA A 276 -14.69 0.19 -4.84
CA ALA A 276 -14.36 -0.26 -6.18
C ALA A 276 -15.33 0.29 -7.24
N ARG A 277 -16.65 0.21 -6.99
CA ARG A 277 -17.66 0.77 -7.92
C ARG A 277 -17.61 2.30 -8.00
N GLY A 278 -17.37 2.96 -6.88
CA GLY A 278 -17.26 4.42 -6.84
C GLY A 278 -16.10 4.94 -7.68
N LEU A 279 -14.93 4.32 -7.54
CA LEU A 279 -13.72 4.66 -8.32
C LEU A 279 -13.75 4.09 -9.74
N SER A 280 -14.43 2.96 -9.95
CA SER A 280 -14.62 2.31 -11.27
C SER A 280 -13.37 2.28 -12.16
N PRO A 281 -12.19 1.84 -11.68
CA PRO A 281 -10.94 1.87 -12.42
C PRO A 281 -10.99 0.93 -13.65
N GLU A 282 -10.19 1.26 -14.67
CA GLU A 282 -9.92 0.37 -15.81
C GLU A 282 -8.80 -0.64 -15.49
N ILE A 283 -7.83 -0.20 -14.67
CA ILE A 283 -6.68 -1.00 -14.24
C ILE A 283 -6.64 -0.99 -12.71
N ALA A 284 -6.44 -2.16 -12.11
CA ALA A 284 -6.19 -2.29 -10.68
C ALA A 284 -4.84 -2.96 -10.45
N ILE A 285 -3.99 -2.34 -9.63
CA ILE A 285 -2.67 -2.85 -9.27
C ILE A 285 -2.70 -3.35 -7.83
N ILE A 286 -2.20 -4.56 -7.63
CA ILE A 286 -2.09 -5.21 -6.33
C ILE A 286 -0.62 -5.40 -6.00
N THR A 287 -0.17 -4.73 -4.96
CA THR A 287 1.21 -4.80 -4.45
C THR A 287 1.34 -5.94 -3.44
N ASN A 288 1.28 -7.18 -3.93
CA ASN A 288 1.34 -8.38 -3.10
C ASN A 288 2.09 -9.49 -3.83
N ARG A 289 2.53 -10.51 -3.09
CA ARG A 289 3.15 -11.70 -3.67
C ARG A 289 2.14 -12.49 -4.49
N LEU A 290 2.54 -12.91 -5.68
CA LEU A 290 1.76 -13.84 -6.48
C LEU A 290 1.48 -15.12 -5.66
N GLY A 291 0.22 -15.55 -5.60
CA GLY A 291 -0.19 -16.71 -4.80
C GLY A 291 -0.61 -16.40 -3.35
N LYS A 292 -0.43 -15.14 -2.87
CA LYS A 292 -0.91 -14.70 -1.55
C LYS A 292 -2.09 -13.75 -1.63
N ILE A 293 -2.80 -13.75 -2.73
CA ILE A 293 -4.04 -13.00 -2.89
C ILE A 293 -5.12 -13.71 -2.07
N TYR A 294 -5.50 -13.11 -0.96
CA TYR A 294 -6.50 -13.66 -0.06
C TYR A 294 -7.92 -13.54 -0.64
N PRO A 295 -8.84 -14.44 -0.21
CA PRO A 295 -10.22 -14.47 -0.70
C PRO A 295 -10.99 -13.14 -0.64
N ASP A 296 -10.53 -12.19 0.14
CA ASP A 296 -11.21 -10.91 0.32
C ASP A 296 -11.04 -9.94 -0.84
N ILE A 297 -10.01 -10.10 -1.65
CA ILE A 297 -9.98 -9.51 -2.99
C ILE A 297 -11.19 -9.94 -3.83
N LYS A 298 -11.86 -11.02 -3.46
CA LYS A 298 -13.15 -11.36 -4.08
C LYS A 298 -14.16 -10.23 -4.05
N TRP A 299 -14.09 -9.41 -3.04
CA TRP A 299 -15.01 -8.30 -2.88
C TRP A 299 -14.62 -7.10 -3.74
N THR A 300 -13.43 -7.11 -4.32
CA THR A 300 -13.08 -6.30 -5.48
C THR A 300 -13.59 -6.92 -6.79
N ASN A 301 -14.55 -7.84 -6.68
CA ASN A 301 -15.08 -8.63 -7.78
C ASN A 301 -15.59 -7.80 -8.96
N ASP A 302 -16.09 -6.62 -8.70
CA ASP A 302 -16.51 -5.73 -9.77
C ASP A 302 -15.32 -5.28 -10.62
N LEU A 303 -14.09 -5.29 -10.05
CA LEU A 303 -12.87 -5.04 -10.80
C LEU A 303 -12.48 -6.25 -11.66
N VAL A 304 -12.50 -7.46 -11.07
CA VAL A 304 -12.05 -8.69 -11.73
C VAL A 304 -13.13 -9.28 -12.62
N LEU A 305 -14.36 -9.45 -12.13
CA LEU A 305 -15.47 -10.05 -12.87
C LEU A 305 -16.09 -9.10 -13.89
N GLY A 306 -15.94 -7.79 -13.70
CA GLY A 306 -16.32 -6.77 -14.67
C GLY A 306 -15.39 -6.68 -15.89
N GLY A 307 -14.43 -7.60 -16.05
CA GLY A 307 -13.49 -7.59 -17.17
C GLY A 307 -12.40 -6.53 -17.07
N LYS A 308 -12.18 -5.98 -15.89
CA LYS A 308 -11.12 -4.99 -15.64
C LYS A 308 -9.75 -5.68 -15.64
N LYS A 309 -8.73 -4.93 -16.07
CA LYS A 309 -7.35 -5.40 -16.08
C LYS A 309 -6.80 -5.37 -14.65
N LEU A 310 -6.27 -6.50 -14.19
CA LEU A 310 -5.63 -6.65 -12.89
C LEU A 310 -4.13 -6.89 -13.11
N CYS A 311 -3.30 -6.08 -12.46
CA CYS A 311 -1.84 -6.17 -12.55
C CYS A 311 -1.21 -6.31 -11.18
#